data_628ad02785a3891eb4031dda0c57f68a
#
_entry.id   628ad02785a3891eb4031dda0c57f68a
#
_cell.length_a   1.000
_cell.length_b   1.000
_cell.length_c   1.000
_cell.angle_alpha   90.00
_cell.angle_beta   90.00
_cell.angle_gamma   90.00
#
_symmetry.space_group_name_H-M   'P 1'
#
loop_
_entity.id
_entity.type
_entity.pdbx_description
1 polymer ?
#
loop_
_entity_poly.entity_id
_entity_poly.type
_entity_poly.pdbx_seq_one_letter_code
_entity_poly.pdbx_strand_id
1 'polypeptide(L)'
;MAKVFAIANQKGGVGKTTTCINLAASLVATKRRVLLIDLDPQGNATMGSGVDKHGLENSVYDLLIGECDLAQAMHYSEHGGYQLLPANRDLTAAEVVLLEMQMKESRLRSALAPIRENYDYILIDCPPSLSMLTLNALVAADGVIIPMQCEYFALEGLSDLVDNIKRIAELLNPNLKIEGLLRTMYDPRLSLMNDVSAQLKEHFGEQLYDTVIPRNIRLAEAPSYGMPALAYDKSSRGAIAYLALAGEMVRRQRRHSRTAAAQPT
;
A
#
# COMPACT_ATOMS: atom_id res chain seq x y z
N MET A 1 -7.53 -16.93 1.94
CA MET A 1 -7.91 -15.56 1.50
C MET A 1 -6.71 -14.64 1.57
N ALA A 2 -6.52 -13.78 0.55
CA ALA A 2 -5.49 -12.75 0.56
C ALA A 2 -5.61 -11.82 1.76
N LYS A 3 -4.47 -11.28 2.22
CA LYS A 3 -4.43 -10.11 3.08
C LYS A 3 -4.39 -8.85 2.22
N VAL A 4 -5.34 -7.97 2.44
CA VAL A 4 -5.47 -6.71 1.68
C VAL A 4 -4.96 -5.57 2.54
N PHE A 5 -3.95 -4.84 2.06
CA PHE A 5 -3.35 -3.71 2.78
C PHE A 5 -3.41 -2.43 1.94
N ALA A 6 -4.04 -1.40 2.50
CA ALA A 6 -3.94 -0.05 1.98
C ALA A 6 -2.66 0.61 2.47
N ILE A 7 -1.87 1.19 1.56
CA ILE A 7 -0.69 1.97 1.90
C ILE A 7 -1.08 3.45 1.83
N ALA A 8 -1.35 4.04 2.99
CA ALA A 8 -1.97 5.35 3.08
C ALA A 8 -1.21 6.30 4.01
N ASN A 9 -1.13 7.57 3.62
CA ASN A 9 -0.74 8.70 4.46
C ASN A 9 -1.19 9.98 3.75
N GLN A 10 -1.74 10.93 4.49
CA GLN A 10 -2.19 12.22 3.95
C GLN A 10 -1.01 13.12 3.53
N LYS A 11 0.17 12.89 4.08
CA LYS A 11 1.38 13.62 3.68
C LYS A 11 1.91 13.08 2.36
N GLY A 12 2.12 13.98 1.39
CA GLY A 12 2.81 13.67 0.14
C GLY A 12 4.30 13.38 0.36
N GLY A 13 4.90 12.58 -0.54
CA GLY A 13 6.35 12.34 -0.55
C GLY A 13 6.89 11.44 0.56
N VAL A 14 6.05 10.80 1.37
CA VAL A 14 6.49 9.90 2.46
C VAL A 14 6.86 8.48 1.98
N GLY A 15 6.77 8.20 0.68
CA GLY A 15 7.16 6.92 0.09
C GLY A 15 6.04 5.89 0.01
N LYS A 16 4.75 6.29 -0.10
CA LYS A 16 3.62 5.37 -0.31
C LYS A 16 3.83 4.48 -1.54
N THR A 17 3.88 5.09 -2.71
CA THR A 17 4.09 4.41 -4.00
C THR A 17 5.38 3.60 -4.03
N THR A 18 6.48 4.18 -3.52
CA THR A 18 7.76 3.47 -3.39
C THR A 18 7.61 2.20 -2.54
N THR A 19 6.85 2.30 -1.44
CA THR A 19 6.57 1.14 -0.58
C THR A 19 5.72 0.11 -1.30
N CYS A 20 4.66 0.51 -2.01
CA CYS A 20 3.79 -0.39 -2.76
C CYS A 20 4.58 -1.23 -3.76
N ILE A 21 5.33 -0.58 -4.65
CA ILE A 21 6.11 -1.25 -5.71
C ILE A 21 7.16 -2.20 -5.12
N ASN A 22 7.97 -1.70 -4.18
CA ASN A 22 9.11 -2.45 -3.67
C ASN A 22 8.70 -3.55 -2.70
N LEU A 23 7.63 -3.34 -1.91
CA LEU A 23 7.07 -4.37 -1.05
C LEU A 23 6.42 -5.48 -1.88
N ALA A 24 5.66 -5.14 -2.95
CA ALA A 24 5.07 -6.12 -3.86
C ALA A 24 6.15 -7.04 -4.45
N ALA A 25 7.19 -6.48 -5.06
CA ALA A 25 8.31 -7.26 -5.62
C ALA A 25 9.04 -8.08 -4.55
N SER A 26 9.22 -7.55 -3.35
CA SER A 26 9.87 -8.25 -2.23
C SER A 26 9.01 -9.42 -1.71
N LEU A 27 7.68 -9.28 -1.68
CA LEU A 27 6.77 -10.37 -1.33
C LEU A 27 6.79 -11.47 -2.39
N VAL A 28 6.84 -11.13 -3.69
CA VAL A 28 7.05 -12.10 -4.78
C VAL A 28 8.35 -12.86 -4.60
N ALA A 29 9.45 -12.18 -4.26
CA ALA A 29 10.73 -12.83 -3.97
C ALA A 29 10.65 -13.82 -2.81
N THR A 30 9.67 -13.67 -1.88
CA THR A 30 9.36 -14.65 -0.84
C THR A 30 8.35 -15.71 -1.28
N LYS A 31 8.11 -15.86 -2.59
CA LYS A 31 7.19 -16.83 -3.23
C LYS A 31 5.71 -16.59 -2.86
N ARG A 32 5.29 -15.33 -2.80
CA ARG A 32 3.90 -14.92 -2.59
C ARG A 32 3.28 -14.46 -3.89
N ARG A 33 2.01 -14.79 -4.09
CA ARG A 33 1.19 -14.25 -5.19
C ARG A 33 0.69 -12.88 -4.76
N VAL A 34 1.00 -11.84 -5.54
CA VAL A 34 0.73 -10.45 -5.18
C VAL A 34 -0.04 -9.76 -6.28
N LEU A 35 -1.06 -8.99 -5.88
CA LEU A 35 -1.72 -7.99 -6.70
C LEU A 35 -1.38 -6.60 -6.13
N LEU A 36 -0.89 -5.71 -6.97
CA LEU A 36 -0.75 -4.29 -6.68
C LEU A 36 -1.87 -3.51 -7.37
N ILE A 37 -2.53 -2.62 -6.64
CA ILE A 37 -3.57 -1.75 -7.15
C ILE A 37 -3.09 -0.31 -7.02
N ASP A 38 -3.06 0.41 -8.12
CA ASP A 38 -2.77 1.85 -8.14
C ASP A 38 -4.09 2.61 -8.03
N LEU A 39 -4.31 3.36 -6.95
CA LEU A 39 -5.46 4.23 -6.76
C LEU A 39 -5.10 5.72 -6.77
N ASP A 40 -3.88 6.05 -7.17
CA ASP A 40 -3.50 7.45 -7.37
C ASP A 40 -3.70 7.85 -8.84
N PRO A 41 -4.50 8.89 -9.14
CA PRO A 41 -4.69 9.40 -10.51
C PRO A 41 -3.38 9.79 -11.21
N GLN A 42 -2.30 10.00 -10.46
CA GLN A 42 -0.98 10.24 -11.03
C GLN A 42 -0.41 9.00 -11.73
N GLY A 43 -0.87 7.78 -11.42
CA GLY A 43 -0.42 6.55 -12.04
C GLY A 43 1.07 6.25 -11.79
N ASN A 44 1.59 6.64 -10.63
CA ASN A 44 3.01 6.48 -10.33
C ASN A 44 3.39 5.03 -10.00
N ALA A 45 2.51 4.27 -9.35
CA ALA A 45 2.73 2.84 -9.14
C ALA A 45 2.65 2.08 -10.47
N THR A 46 1.79 2.51 -11.38
CA THR A 46 1.64 1.97 -12.73
C THR A 46 2.94 2.12 -13.53
N MET A 47 3.44 3.35 -13.67
CA MET A 47 4.70 3.62 -14.38
C MET A 47 5.89 2.95 -13.72
N GLY A 48 5.98 3.02 -12.40
CA GLY A 48 7.08 2.40 -11.65
C GLY A 48 7.04 0.87 -11.65
N SER A 49 5.95 0.26 -12.10
CA SER A 49 5.81 -1.19 -12.33
C SER A 49 6.06 -1.61 -13.77
N GLY A 50 6.41 -0.67 -14.66
CA GLY A 50 6.75 -0.93 -16.07
C GLY A 50 5.55 -0.97 -17.01
N VAL A 51 4.39 -0.47 -16.59
CA VAL A 51 3.19 -0.35 -17.42
C VAL A 51 2.98 1.10 -17.85
N ASP A 52 2.82 1.33 -19.16
CA ASP A 52 2.56 2.68 -19.69
C ASP A 52 1.10 3.10 -19.43
N LYS A 53 0.93 4.04 -18.52
CA LYS A 53 -0.38 4.57 -18.15
C LYS A 53 -1.11 5.34 -19.27
N HIS A 54 -0.40 5.74 -20.33
CA HIS A 54 -0.97 6.50 -21.45
C HIS A 54 -1.57 5.59 -22.52
N GLY A 55 -1.22 4.29 -22.54
CA GLY A 55 -1.70 3.30 -23.51
C GLY A 55 -2.72 2.32 -22.92
N LEU A 56 -3.31 2.59 -21.75
CA LEU A 56 -4.28 1.70 -21.13
C LEU A 56 -5.62 1.75 -21.86
N GLU A 57 -6.16 0.57 -22.24
CA GLU A 57 -7.54 0.42 -22.71
C GLU A 57 -8.53 0.46 -21.55
N ASN A 58 -8.18 -0.21 -20.45
CA ASN A 58 -8.96 -0.22 -19.21
C ASN A 58 -8.01 -0.02 -18.01
N SER A 59 -8.55 0.58 -16.97
CA SER A 59 -7.83 0.93 -15.74
C SER A 59 -8.69 0.62 -14.50
N VAL A 60 -8.18 0.93 -13.34
CA VAL A 60 -8.97 0.88 -12.10
C VAL A 60 -10.18 1.82 -12.13
N TYR A 61 -10.12 2.91 -12.91
CA TYR A 61 -11.27 3.79 -13.12
C TYR A 61 -12.45 3.04 -13.72
N ASP A 62 -12.25 2.37 -14.85
CA ASP A 62 -13.29 1.64 -15.59
C ASP A 62 -13.88 0.51 -14.74
N LEU A 63 -13.03 -0.16 -13.96
CA LEU A 63 -13.48 -1.16 -12.99
C LEU A 63 -14.37 -0.56 -11.90
N LEU A 64 -14.00 0.59 -11.32
CA LEU A 64 -14.75 1.21 -10.23
C LEU A 64 -16.12 1.70 -10.69
N ILE A 65 -16.23 2.22 -11.91
CA ILE A 65 -17.52 2.67 -12.46
C ILE A 65 -18.33 1.53 -13.08
N GLY A 66 -17.73 0.36 -13.30
CA GLY A 66 -18.40 -0.85 -13.79
C GLY A 66 -18.44 -0.95 -15.32
N GLU A 67 -17.55 -0.29 -16.03
CA GLU A 67 -17.43 -0.33 -17.48
C GLU A 67 -16.55 -1.51 -17.95
N CYS A 68 -15.74 -2.10 -17.08
CA CYS A 68 -15.00 -3.31 -17.38
C CYS A 68 -14.98 -4.27 -16.18
N ASP A 69 -14.60 -5.52 -16.44
CA ASP A 69 -14.27 -6.48 -15.38
C ASP A 69 -12.79 -6.42 -14.99
N LEU A 70 -12.44 -7.06 -13.89
CA LEU A 70 -11.09 -7.05 -13.36
C LEU A 70 -10.06 -7.65 -14.33
N ALA A 71 -10.43 -8.71 -15.07
CA ALA A 71 -9.54 -9.38 -15.99
C ALA A 71 -9.15 -8.49 -17.19
N GLN A 72 -10.07 -7.63 -17.61
CA GLN A 72 -9.86 -6.67 -18.70
C GLN A 72 -8.92 -5.53 -18.29
N ALA A 73 -8.91 -5.14 -17.01
CA ALA A 73 -8.08 -4.05 -16.50
C ALA A 73 -6.73 -4.52 -15.96
N MET A 74 -6.53 -5.83 -15.71
CA MET A 74 -5.28 -6.32 -15.11
C MET A 74 -4.13 -6.39 -16.09
N HIS A 75 -2.95 -5.99 -15.60
CA HIS A 75 -1.66 -6.09 -16.28
C HIS A 75 -0.67 -6.93 -15.47
N TYR A 76 0.47 -7.28 -16.07
CA TYR A 76 1.55 -7.97 -15.39
C TYR A 76 2.81 -7.10 -15.37
N SER A 77 3.40 -6.93 -14.19
CA SER A 77 4.69 -6.26 -14.03
C SER A 77 5.82 -7.25 -14.27
N GLU A 78 6.43 -7.22 -15.45
CA GLU A 78 7.50 -8.15 -15.85
C GLU A 78 8.68 -8.12 -14.87
N HIS A 79 9.12 -6.94 -14.47
CA HIS A 79 10.25 -6.79 -13.55
C HIS A 79 9.87 -7.00 -12.09
N GLY A 80 8.61 -6.76 -11.74
CA GLY A 80 8.10 -6.94 -10.37
C GLY A 80 7.65 -8.35 -10.06
N GLY A 81 7.21 -9.09 -11.09
CA GLY A 81 6.68 -10.45 -10.94
C GLY A 81 5.31 -10.53 -10.30
N TYR A 82 4.53 -9.45 -10.30
CA TYR A 82 3.20 -9.36 -9.71
C TYR A 82 2.15 -8.87 -10.70
N GLN A 83 0.89 -9.16 -10.40
CA GLN A 83 -0.24 -8.59 -11.13
C GLN A 83 -0.46 -7.14 -10.70
N LEU A 84 -0.85 -6.29 -11.64
CA LEU A 84 -1.10 -4.87 -11.45
C LEU A 84 -2.49 -4.51 -11.94
N LEU A 85 -3.27 -3.80 -11.13
CA LEU A 85 -4.44 -3.05 -11.57
C LEU A 85 -4.00 -1.58 -11.71
N PRO A 86 -3.82 -1.10 -12.95
CA PRO A 86 -3.19 0.18 -13.21
C PRO A 86 -4.15 1.36 -13.06
N ALA A 87 -3.59 2.55 -12.88
CA ALA A 87 -4.29 3.83 -12.91
C ALA A 87 -3.73 4.78 -13.98
N ASN A 88 -4.58 5.67 -14.41
CA ASN A 88 -4.26 6.82 -15.24
C ASN A 88 -5.02 8.06 -14.77
N ARG A 89 -4.93 9.18 -15.51
CA ARG A 89 -5.57 10.46 -15.16
C ARG A 89 -7.10 10.41 -15.14
N ASP A 90 -7.71 9.46 -15.85
CA ASP A 90 -9.17 9.31 -15.89
C ASP A 90 -9.73 8.98 -14.51
N LEU A 91 -8.91 8.37 -13.65
CA LEU A 91 -9.27 8.10 -12.27
C LEU A 91 -9.62 9.37 -11.46
N THR A 92 -9.20 10.57 -11.92
CA THR A 92 -9.66 11.85 -11.33
C THR A 92 -11.18 12.00 -11.45
N ALA A 93 -11.77 11.53 -12.54
CA ALA A 93 -13.22 11.61 -12.75
C ALA A 93 -13.99 10.68 -11.79
N ALA A 94 -13.37 9.61 -11.31
CA ALA A 94 -13.97 8.68 -10.35
C ALA A 94 -14.43 9.38 -9.06
N GLU A 95 -13.71 10.43 -8.62
CA GLU A 95 -14.09 11.22 -7.43
C GLU A 95 -15.49 11.83 -7.55
N VAL A 96 -15.90 12.22 -8.75
CA VAL A 96 -17.22 12.81 -9.03
C VAL A 96 -18.23 11.72 -9.35
N VAL A 97 -17.89 10.82 -10.26
CA VAL A 97 -18.82 9.76 -10.74
C VAL A 97 -19.25 8.85 -9.60
N LEU A 98 -18.32 8.43 -8.75
CA LEU A 98 -18.62 7.55 -7.61
C LEU A 98 -19.63 8.20 -6.64
N LEU A 99 -19.66 9.53 -6.49
CA LEU A 99 -20.59 10.20 -5.57
C LEU A 99 -22.05 9.94 -5.92
N GLU A 100 -22.36 9.73 -7.20
CA GLU A 100 -23.71 9.47 -7.69
C GLU A 100 -24.07 7.98 -7.74
N MET A 101 -23.09 7.10 -7.49
CA MET A 101 -23.29 5.66 -7.58
C MET A 101 -23.75 5.05 -6.26
N GLN A 102 -24.53 3.95 -6.36
CA GLN A 102 -24.86 3.13 -5.20
C GLN A 102 -23.64 2.34 -4.72
N MET A 103 -23.56 2.12 -3.41
CA MET A 103 -22.47 1.39 -2.76
C MET A 103 -21.08 1.97 -3.10
N LYS A 104 -21.00 3.27 -3.31
CA LYS A 104 -19.83 4.01 -3.80
C LYS A 104 -18.55 3.76 -2.99
N GLU A 105 -18.69 3.55 -1.68
CA GLU A 105 -17.54 3.31 -0.77
C GLU A 105 -16.99 1.88 -0.85
N SER A 106 -17.76 0.93 -1.40
CA SER A 106 -17.44 -0.50 -1.42
C SER A 106 -17.22 -1.09 -2.80
N ARG A 107 -17.12 -0.25 -3.84
CA ARG A 107 -16.94 -0.68 -5.23
C ARG A 107 -15.69 -1.55 -5.39
N LEU A 108 -14.56 -1.08 -4.87
CA LEU A 108 -13.31 -1.84 -4.93
C LEU A 108 -13.41 -3.16 -4.14
N ARG A 109 -13.99 -3.14 -2.94
CA ARG A 109 -14.20 -4.37 -2.15
C ARG A 109 -15.01 -5.41 -2.92
N SER A 110 -16.09 -4.98 -3.58
CA SER A 110 -16.95 -5.84 -4.37
C SER A 110 -16.21 -6.43 -5.58
N ALA A 111 -15.42 -5.62 -6.28
CA ALA A 111 -14.62 -6.06 -7.42
C ALA A 111 -13.51 -7.06 -7.02
N LEU A 112 -12.94 -6.93 -5.83
CA LEU A 112 -11.88 -7.83 -5.35
C LEU A 112 -12.41 -9.16 -4.77
N ALA A 113 -13.66 -9.20 -4.32
CA ALA A 113 -14.22 -10.38 -3.64
C ALA A 113 -14.03 -11.71 -4.40
N PRO A 114 -14.28 -11.78 -5.74
CA PRO A 114 -14.15 -13.04 -6.49
C PRO A 114 -12.71 -13.55 -6.61
N ILE A 115 -11.72 -12.67 -6.51
CA ILE A 115 -10.31 -13.00 -6.80
C ILE A 115 -9.43 -13.10 -5.56
N ARG A 116 -9.98 -12.80 -4.37
CA ARG A 116 -9.17 -12.77 -3.12
C ARG A 116 -8.43 -14.07 -2.83
N GLU A 117 -8.92 -15.20 -3.27
CA GLU A 117 -8.30 -16.52 -3.05
C GLU A 117 -7.12 -16.78 -4.02
N ASN A 118 -7.04 -16.02 -5.09
CA ASN A 118 -5.97 -16.18 -6.07
C ASN A 118 -4.64 -15.57 -5.60
N TYR A 119 -4.65 -14.74 -4.56
CA TYR A 119 -3.48 -14.02 -4.05
C TYR A 119 -3.21 -14.35 -2.58
N ASP A 120 -1.95 -14.13 -2.18
CA ASP A 120 -1.56 -14.13 -0.77
C ASP A 120 -1.63 -12.71 -0.19
N TYR A 121 -1.29 -11.70 -1.01
CA TYR A 121 -1.33 -10.28 -0.66
C TYR A 121 -1.93 -9.44 -1.77
N ILE A 122 -2.75 -8.46 -1.40
CA ILE A 122 -3.21 -7.37 -2.26
C ILE A 122 -2.75 -6.07 -1.61
N LEU A 123 -1.97 -5.26 -2.33
CA LEU A 123 -1.47 -3.96 -1.87
C LEU A 123 -2.18 -2.86 -2.66
N ILE A 124 -2.63 -1.82 -1.98
CA ILE A 124 -3.36 -0.70 -2.59
C ILE A 124 -2.57 0.59 -2.35
N ASP A 125 -2.04 1.20 -3.41
CA ASP A 125 -1.39 2.51 -3.36
C ASP A 125 -2.44 3.62 -3.31
N CYS A 126 -2.48 4.38 -2.23
CA CYS A 126 -3.47 5.42 -2.00
C CYS A 126 -2.94 6.81 -2.34
N PRO A 127 -3.77 7.70 -2.92
CA PRO A 127 -3.42 9.12 -3.07
C PRO A 127 -3.20 9.80 -1.71
N PRO A 128 -2.59 11.01 -1.69
CA PRO A 128 -2.31 11.71 -0.44
C PRO A 128 -3.54 12.38 0.19
N SER A 129 -4.71 12.27 -0.43
CA SER A 129 -5.98 12.84 0.05
C SER A 129 -6.87 11.79 0.69
N LEU A 130 -7.69 12.18 1.66
CA LEU A 130 -8.78 11.34 2.17
C LEU A 130 -10.02 11.52 1.28
N SER A 131 -9.93 11.01 0.05
CA SER A 131 -10.95 11.12 -0.99
C SER A 131 -11.81 9.84 -1.07
N MET A 132 -12.76 9.83 -2.01
CA MET A 132 -13.57 8.63 -2.31
C MET A 132 -12.71 7.44 -2.73
N LEU A 133 -11.57 7.68 -3.40
CA LEU A 133 -10.62 6.63 -3.77
C LEU A 133 -9.96 6.01 -2.53
N THR A 134 -9.43 6.85 -1.63
CA THR A 134 -8.84 6.37 -0.37
C THR A 134 -9.89 5.67 0.49
N LEU A 135 -11.14 6.14 0.49
CA LEU A 135 -12.23 5.48 1.20
C LEU A 135 -12.48 4.07 0.64
N ASN A 136 -12.53 3.92 -0.68
CA ASN A 136 -12.63 2.59 -1.33
C ASN A 136 -11.48 1.66 -0.95
N ALA A 137 -10.24 2.18 -0.89
CA ALA A 137 -9.09 1.40 -0.43
C ALA A 137 -9.28 0.90 1.01
N LEU A 138 -9.64 1.79 1.93
CA LEU A 138 -9.80 1.47 3.35
C LEU A 138 -10.99 0.54 3.61
N VAL A 139 -12.07 0.68 2.85
CA VAL A 139 -13.24 -0.22 2.93
C VAL A 139 -12.89 -1.62 2.40
N ALA A 140 -12.02 -1.74 1.40
CA ALA A 140 -11.58 -3.02 0.85
C ALA A 140 -10.47 -3.70 1.67
N ALA A 141 -9.73 -2.95 2.49
CA ALA A 141 -8.54 -3.43 3.20
C ALA A 141 -8.85 -4.19 4.50
N ASP A 142 -8.00 -5.12 4.85
CA ASP A 142 -7.93 -5.76 6.19
C ASP A 142 -7.06 -4.92 7.14
N GLY A 143 -6.15 -4.10 6.59
CA GLY A 143 -5.27 -3.27 7.38
C GLY A 143 -4.62 -2.14 6.61
N VAL A 144 -4.10 -1.17 7.35
CA VAL A 144 -3.40 0.00 6.80
C VAL A 144 -1.94 -0.05 7.18
N ILE A 145 -1.06 0.05 6.19
CA ILE A 145 0.36 0.31 6.39
C ILE A 145 0.58 1.81 6.19
N ILE A 146 1.21 2.45 7.16
CA ILE A 146 1.42 3.91 7.18
C ILE A 146 2.91 4.21 7.01
N PRO A 147 3.40 4.46 5.77
CA PRO A 147 4.75 4.99 5.57
C PRO A 147 4.83 6.42 6.09
N MET A 148 5.88 6.73 6.85
CA MET A 148 6.07 8.07 7.40
C MET A 148 7.55 8.40 7.57
N GLN A 149 7.88 9.67 7.45
CA GLN A 149 9.20 10.19 7.80
C GLN A 149 9.20 10.62 9.27
N CYS A 150 10.31 10.37 9.98
CA CYS A 150 10.48 10.80 11.36
C CYS A 150 10.86 12.30 11.40
N GLU A 151 9.89 13.18 11.21
CA GLU A 151 10.01 14.64 11.22
C GLU A 151 9.14 15.23 12.34
N TYR A 152 9.41 16.48 12.72
CA TYR A 152 8.79 17.13 13.87
C TYR A 152 7.24 17.09 13.87
N PHE A 153 6.61 17.41 12.74
CA PHE A 153 5.14 17.41 12.62
C PHE A 153 4.54 16.04 12.25
N ALA A 154 5.36 14.98 12.24
CA ALA A 154 4.90 13.66 11.79
C ALA A 154 3.86 13.04 12.75
N LEU A 155 3.98 13.31 14.05
CA LEU A 155 3.08 12.77 15.07
C LEU A 155 1.69 13.43 15.04
N GLU A 156 1.62 14.73 14.77
CA GLU A 156 0.35 15.48 14.65
C GLU A 156 -0.47 14.94 13.46
N GLY A 157 0.11 14.92 12.26
CA GLY A 157 -0.57 14.38 11.07
C GLY A 157 -0.90 12.88 11.17
N LEU A 158 -0.15 12.12 11.98
CA LEU A 158 -0.44 10.72 12.24
C LEU A 158 -1.68 10.55 13.12
N SER A 159 -1.89 11.41 14.12
CA SER A 159 -3.06 11.37 15.00
C SER A 159 -4.34 11.52 14.18
N ASP A 160 -4.42 12.52 13.31
CA ASP A 160 -5.59 12.76 12.46
C ASP A 160 -5.87 11.57 11.53
N LEU A 161 -4.83 10.98 10.95
CA LEU A 161 -4.98 9.80 10.10
C LEU A 161 -5.49 8.59 10.90
N VAL A 162 -4.97 8.35 12.09
CA VAL A 162 -5.40 7.26 12.98
C VAL A 162 -6.87 7.42 13.35
N ASP A 163 -7.31 8.62 13.67
CA ASP A 163 -8.70 8.88 14.03
C ASP A 163 -9.64 8.72 12.84
N ASN A 164 -9.22 9.11 11.64
CA ASN A 164 -10.00 8.84 10.43
C ASN A 164 -10.10 7.34 10.12
N ILE A 165 -9.02 6.58 10.30
CA ILE A 165 -9.04 5.11 10.13
C ILE A 165 -10.01 4.47 11.14
N LYS A 166 -10.02 4.91 12.41
CA LYS A 166 -10.96 4.41 13.43
C LYS A 166 -12.40 4.68 13.04
N ARG A 167 -12.72 5.91 12.61
CA ARG A 167 -14.08 6.27 12.15
C ARG A 167 -14.54 5.41 10.97
N ILE A 168 -13.65 5.14 10.00
CA ILE A 168 -13.97 4.27 8.87
C ILE A 168 -14.16 2.82 9.34
N ALA A 169 -13.36 2.35 10.29
CA ALA A 169 -13.54 1.03 10.89
C ALA A 169 -14.91 0.91 11.57
N GLU A 170 -15.30 1.88 12.35
CA GLU A 170 -16.60 1.88 13.05
C GLU A 170 -17.80 1.93 12.11
N LEU A 171 -17.73 2.71 11.04
CA LEU A 171 -18.88 3.00 10.19
C LEU A 171 -19.01 2.07 8.98
N LEU A 172 -17.88 1.62 8.38
CA LEU A 172 -17.88 1.01 7.05
C LEU A 172 -17.14 -0.33 6.97
N ASN A 173 -16.08 -0.52 7.78
CA ASN A 173 -15.26 -1.73 7.73
C ASN A 173 -14.75 -2.16 9.11
N PRO A 174 -15.56 -2.89 9.90
CA PRO A 174 -15.19 -3.29 11.28
C PRO A 174 -13.91 -4.13 11.39
N ASN A 175 -13.43 -4.69 10.29
CA ASN A 175 -12.20 -5.49 10.27
C ASN A 175 -10.95 -4.65 10.01
N LEU A 176 -11.09 -3.38 9.65
CA LEU A 176 -9.96 -2.50 9.35
C LEU A 176 -9.16 -2.20 10.61
N LYS A 177 -7.86 -2.38 10.53
CA LYS A 177 -6.92 -2.06 11.61
C LYS A 177 -5.66 -1.41 11.07
N ILE A 178 -4.89 -0.78 11.93
CA ILE A 178 -3.53 -0.36 11.60
C ILE A 178 -2.66 -1.61 11.63
N GLU A 179 -2.16 -2.03 10.46
CA GLU A 179 -1.24 -3.18 10.34
C GLU A 179 0.16 -2.79 10.80
N GLY A 180 0.59 -1.58 10.45
CA GLY A 180 1.86 -1.10 10.95
C GLY A 180 2.28 0.26 10.42
N LEU A 181 3.15 0.92 11.18
CA LEU A 181 3.82 2.16 10.81
C LEU A 181 5.22 1.81 10.27
N LEU A 182 5.56 2.37 9.11
CA LEU A 182 6.83 2.16 8.44
C LEU A 182 7.63 3.46 8.40
N ARG A 183 8.78 3.48 9.09
CA ARG A 183 9.71 4.62 9.02
C ARG A 183 10.45 4.60 7.69
N THR A 184 10.27 5.66 6.89
CA THR A 184 10.88 5.82 5.57
C THR A 184 11.89 6.95 5.55
N MET A 185 12.83 6.89 4.60
CA MET A 185 13.92 7.86 4.45
C MET A 185 14.69 8.08 5.77
N TYR A 186 14.77 7.03 6.57
CA TYR A 186 15.35 7.06 7.90
C TYR A 186 16.87 7.16 7.86
N ASP A 187 17.42 8.11 8.63
CA ASP A 187 18.85 8.24 8.85
C ASP A 187 19.15 8.21 10.37
N PRO A 188 19.74 7.13 10.88
CA PRO A 188 20.01 6.97 12.32
C PRO A 188 21.05 7.96 12.88
N ARG A 189 21.72 8.73 12.02
CA ARG A 189 22.69 9.76 12.44
C ARG A 189 22.00 11.05 12.91
N LEU A 190 20.73 11.23 12.57
CA LEU A 190 19.95 12.41 12.91
C LEU A 190 19.22 12.20 14.25
N SER A 191 19.57 12.99 15.28
CA SER A 191 18.97 12.88 16.62
C SER A 191 17.45 13.04 16.58
N LEU A 192 16.94 14.04 15.83
CA LEU A 192 15.50 14.25 15.69
C LEU A 192 14.76 13.00 15.18
N MET A 193 15.33 12.29 14.19
CA MET A 193 14.70 11.05 13.68
C MET A 193 14.70 9.95 14.73
N ASN A 194 15.74 9.86 15.56
CA ASN A 194 15.81 8.88 16.64
C ASN A 194 14.80 9.23 17.74
N ASP A 195 14.65 10.49 18.10
CA ASP A 195 13.71 10.94 19.14
C ASP A 195 12.26 10.69 18.70
N VAL A 196 11.89 11.06 17.47
CA VAL A 196 10.55 10.75 16.91
C VAL A 196 10.33 9.26 16.82
N SER A 197 11.34 8.48 16.40
CA SER A 197 11.26 7.01 16.33
C SER A 197 11.04 6.38 17.70
N ALA A 198 11.66 6.91 18.77
CA ALA A 198 11.45 6.44 20.13
C ALA A 198 10.02 6.72 20.61
N GLN A 199 9.49 7.91 20.35
CA GLN A 199 8.09 8.26 20.65
C GLN A 199 7.10 7.35 19.90
N LEU A 200 7.35 7.07 18.61
CA LEU A 200 6.53 6.12 17.85
C LEU A 200 6.56 4.72 18.48
N LYS A 201 7.72 4.27 18.94
CA LYS A 201 7.84 2.95 19.60
C LYS A 201 7.08 2.90 20.92
N GLU A 202 7.12 3.99 21.68
CA GLU A 202 6.38 4.11 22.94
C GLU A 202 4.86 4.05 22.74
N HIS A 203 4.34 4.78 21.72
CA HIS A 203 2.88 4.89 21.50
C HIS A 203 2.29 3.72 20.71
N PHE A 204 3.01 3.17 19.73
CA PHE A 204 2.50 2.16 18.80
C PHE A 204 3.03 0.74 19.06
N GLY A 205 4.08 0.59 19.86
CA GLY A 205 4.59 -0.69 20.29
C GLY A 205 4.85 -1.66 19.13
N GLU A 206 4.12 -2.77 19.12
CA GLU A 206 4.24 -3.81 18.08
C GLU A 206 3.72 -3.39 16.70
N GLN A 207 2.89 -2.34 16.62
CA GLN A 207 2.44 -1.80 15.34
C GLN A 207 3.55 -1.04 14.60
N LEU A 208 4.63 -0.63 15.26
CA LEU A 208 5.79 -0.08 14.57
C LEU A 208 6.62 -1.22 13.96
N TYR A 209 6.86 -1.18 12.64
CA TYR A 209 7.78 -2.15 12.03
C TYR A 209 9.20 -1.96 12.58
N ASP A 210 9.89 -3.07 12.88
CA ASP A 210 11.29 -3.02 13.27
C ASP A 210 12.15 -2.58 12.10
N THR A 211 11.79 -3.03 10.89
CA THR A 211 12.44 -2.62 9.64
C THR A 211 12.24 -1.12 9.39
N VAL A 212 13.31 -0.44 9.00
CA VAL A 212 13.31 0.96 8.53
C VAL A 212 13.75 1.00 7.07
N ILE A 213 13.19 1.92 6.29
CA ILE A 213 13.60 2.15 4.90
C ILE A 213 14.56 3.35 4.89
N PRO A 214 15.84 3.15 4.56
CA PRO A 214 16.80 4.25 4.52
C PRO A 214 16.56 5.16 3.31
N ARG A 215 17.02 6.41 3.39
CA ARG A 215 17.15 7.24 2.18
C ARG A 215 18.14 6.55 1.24
N ASN A 216 17.68 6.27 0.00
CA ASN A 216 18.48 5.53 -0.97
C ASN A 216 18.17 6.02 -2.40
N ILE A 217 19.21 6.36 -3.16
CA ILE A 217 19.08 6.90 -4.51
C ILE A 217 18.47 5.87 -5.47
N ARG A 218 18.76 4.58 -5.30
CA ARG A 218 18.23 3.51 -6.18
C ARG A 218 16.71 3.36 -6.08
N LEU A 219 16.12 3.67 -4.92
CA LEU A 219 14.66 3.73 -4.77
C LEU A 219 14.03 4.90 -5.55
N ALA A 220 14.77 5.97 -5.78
CA ALA A 220 14.30 7.12 -6.55
C ALA A 220 14.53 6.93 -8.06
N GLU A 221 15.60 6.25 -8.45
CA GLU A 221 15.94 6.00 -9.86
C GLU A 221 15.12 4.88 -10.49
N ALA A 222 14.93 3.77 -9.78
CA ALA A 222 14.31 2.55 -10.31
C ALA A 222 12.95 2.78 -11.00
N PRO A 223 12.03 3.63 -10.49
CA PRO A 223 10.75 3.91 -11.16
C PRO A 223 10.90 4.52 -12.56
N SER A 224 11.97 5.28 -12.84
CA SER A 224 12.21 5.85 -14.18
C SER A 224 12.56 4.79 -15.23
N TYR A 225 12.90 3.59 -14.79
CA TYR A 225 13.12 2.41 -15.62
C TYR A 225 11.95 1.42 -15.58
N GLY A 226 10.84 1.77 -14.93
CA GLY A 226 9.68 0.89 -14.76
C GLY A 226 9.98 -0.36 -13.92
N MET A 227 10.88 -0.27 -12.96
CA MET A 227 11.37 -1.41 -12.19
C MET A 227 11.27 -1.17 -10.67
N PRO A 228 10.99 -2.22 -9.86
CA PRO A 228 11.26 -2.16 -8.44
C PRO A 228 12.78 -2.16 -8.19
N ALA A 229 13.22 -1.59 -7.07
CA ALA A 229 14.65 -1.52 -6.74
C ALA A 229 15.33 -2.89 -6.64
N LEU A 230 14.57 -3.94 -6.28
CA LEU A 230 15.09 -5.32 -6.22
C LEU A 230 15.50 -5.84 -7.60
N ALA A 231 14.81 -5.44 -8.68
CA ALA A 231 15.17 -5.76 -10.06
C ALA A 231 16.25 -4.82 -10.61
N TYR A 232 16.21 -3.54 -10.23
CA TYR A 232 17.12 -2.50 -10.69
C TYR A 232 18.53 -2.64 -10.09
N ASP A 233 18.62 -2.78 -8.75
CA ASP A 233 19.87 -3.00 -8.00
C ASP A 233 19.55 -3.77 -6.71
N LYS A 234 19.62 -5.10 -6.79
CA LYS A 234 19.33 -6.02 -5.67
C LYS A 234 20.27 -5.85 -4.47
N SER A 235 21.44 -5.27 -4.68
CA SER A 235 22.44 -5.04 -3.62
C SER A 235 22.24 -3.70 -2.91
N SER A 236 21.37 -2.85 -3.40
CA SER A 236 21.11 -1.54 -2.80
C SER A 236 20.49 -1.68 -1.40
N ARG A 237 20.83 -0.74 -0.53
CA ARG A 237 20.30 -0.72 0.85
C ARG A 237 18.78 -0.62 0.87
N GLY A 238 18.18 0.06 -0.13
CA GLY A 238 16.75 0.18 -0.28
C GLY A 238 16.09 -1.15 -0.63
N ALA A 239 16.62 -1.89 -1.60
CA ALA A 239 16.12 -3.22 -1.98
C ALA A 239 16.21 -4.21 -0.81
N ILE A 240 17.34 -4.25 -0.13
CA ILE A 240 17.57 -5.11 1.05
C ILE A 240 16.56 -4.76 2.17
N ALA A 241 16.30 -3.48 2.42
CA ALA A 241 15.35 -3.05 3.43
C ALA A 241 13.91 -3.48 3.12
N TYR A 242 13.46 -3.37 1.87
CA TYR A 242 12.12 -3.84 1.49
C TYR A 242 12.01 -5.37 1.54
N LEU A 243 13.07 -6.10 1.21
CA LEU A 243 13.10 -7.55 1.37
C LEU A 243 13.01 -7.95 2.85
N ALA A 244 13.69 -7.22 3.73
CA ALA A 244 13.58 -7.41 5.19
C ALA A 244 12.17 -7.13 5.70
N LEU A 245 11.51 -6.05 5.21
CA LEU A 245 10.13 -5.70 5.51
C LEU A 245 9.16 -6.80 5.09
N ALA A 246 9.30 -7.34 3.88
CA ALA A 246 8.48 -8.46 3.41
C ALA A 246 8.63 -9.70 4.32
N GLY A 247 9.86 -10.02 4.74
CA GLY A 247 10.14 -11.08 5.70
C GLY A 247 9.49 -10.81 7.06
N GLU A 248 9.54 -9.58 7.55
CA GLU A 248 8.90 -9.18 8.81
C GLU A 248 7.37 -9.31 8.72
N MET A 249 6.74 -8.83 7.64
CA MET A 249 5.30 -8.98 7.41
C MET A 249 4.86 -10.44 7.41
N VAL A 250 5.56 -11.30 6.67
CA VAL A 250 5.23 -12.73 6.62
C VAL A 250 5.33 -13.38 8.01
N ARG A 251 6.32 -13.00 8.82
CA ARG A 251 6.45 -13.50 10.21
C ARG A 251 5.32 -13.01 11.10
N ARG A 252 4.94 -11.72 11.03
CA ARG A 252 3.83 -11.13 11.81
C ARG A 252 2.51 -11.83 11.49
N GLN A 253 2.19 -12.05 10.21
CA GLN A 253 0.97 -12.74 9.79
C GLN A 253 0.91 -14.18 10.31
N ARG A 254 2.02 -14.91 10.30
CA ARG A 254 2.08 -16.27 10.86
C ARG A 254 1.83 -16.31 12.38
N ARG A 255 2.32 -15.30 13.13
CA ARG A 255 2.06 -15.18 14.58
C ARG A 255 0.57 -14.95 14.85
N HIS A 256 -0.05 -13.99 14.16
CA HIS A 256 -1.48 -13.70 14.31
C HIS A 256 -2.36 -14.94 14.00
N SER A 257 -2.04 -15.68 12.93
CA SER A 257 -2.79 -16.90 12.59
C SER A 257 -2.67 -17.99 13.65
N ARG A 258 -1.51 -18.14 14.29
CA ARG A 258 -1.31 -19.10 15.39
C ARG A 258 -2.04 -18.71 16.65
N THR A 259 -2.04 -17.43 17.01
CA THR A 259 -2.75 -16.93 18.20
C THR A 259 -4.26 -17.07 18.04
N ALA A 260 -4.80 -16.77 16.85
CA ALA A 260 -6.22 -16.95 16.53
C ALA A 260 -6.64 -18.44 16.59
N ALA A 261 -5.79 -19.36 16.15
CA ALA A 261 -6.05 -20.81 16.21
C ALA A 261 -5.89 -21.42 17.61
N ALA A 262 -5.23 -20.72 18.55
CA ALA A 262 -4.98 -21.18 19.90
C ALA A 262 -6.01 -20.68 20.94
N GLN A 263 -6.96 -19.82 20.56
CA GLN A 263 -8.08 -19.42 21.43
C GLN A 263 -9.21 -20.43 21.26
N PRO A 264 -9.49 -21.29 22.29
CA PRO A 264 -10.67 -22.17 22.23
C PRO A 264 -11.93 -21.31 22.29
N THR A 265 -12.90 -21.63 21.46
CA THR A 265 -14.30 -21.13 21.47
C THR A 265 -14.98 -21.45 22.78
#